data_c1015a19d287a264141d9508d9da555b
#
_entry.id   c1015a19d287a264141d9508d9da555b
#
_cell.length_a   1.000
_cell.length_b   1.000
_cell.length_c   1.000
_cell.angle_alpha   90.00
_cell.angle_beta   90.00
_cell.angle_gamma   90.00
#
_symmetry.space_group_name_H-M   'P 1'
#
loop_
_entity.id
_entity.type
_entity.pdbx_description
1 polymer ?
#
loop_
_entity_poly.entity_id
_entity_poly.type
_entity_poly.pdbx_seq_one_letter_code
_entity_poly.pdbx_strand_id
1 'polypeptide(L)'
;MKKYKLLFVCHGNICRSTMAEFVMKDLVRKAGLSDSFQIDSAACRRDEIGSDTHWGTKEKLREMGIPFTPRHARQITYQDYLNYDKIIGMDSENMHDLQRLTHGDPEHKTALLLDFAGEHREVADPWYTGNFDETFDDIHKGCKALLQSLTGIKQKS
;
A
#
# COMPACT_ATOMS: atom_id res chain seq x y z
N MET A 1 -17.09 5.95 -15.96
CA MET A 1 -15.65 5.96 -15.64
C MET A 1 -15.31 4.82 -14.71
N LYS A 2 -14.28 4.06 -15.05
CA LYS A 2 -13.87 2.93 -14.22
C LYS A 2 -13.22 3.43 -12.92
N LYS A 3 -13.63 2.86 -11.80
CA LYS A 3 -13.03 3.16 -10.50
C LYS A 3 -12.15 1.99 -10.05
N TYR A 4 -10.91 2.27 -9.74
CA TYR A 4 -9.97 1.29 -9.22
C TYR A 4 -10.02 1.29 -7.70
N LYS A 5 -10.17 0.10 -7.11
CA LYS A 5 -10.20 -0.08 -5.65
C LYS A 5 -8.95 -0.83 -5.23
N LEU A 6 -8.07 -0.14 -4.53
CA LEU A 6 -6.76 -0.67 -4.12
C LEU A 6 -6.68 -0.76 -2.60
N LEU A 7 -6.17 -1.88 -2.11
CA LEU A 7 -5.94 -2.09 -0.68
C LEU A 7 -4.47 -2.47 -0.46
N PHE A 8 -3.74 -1.62 0.25
CA PHE A 8 -2.36 -1.92 0.63
C PHE A 8 -2.34 -2.61 1.99
N VAL A 9 -1.54 -3.65 2.14
CA VAL A 9 -1.44 -4.38 3.40
C VAL A 9 0.00 -4.52 3.84
N CYS A 10 0.21 -4.56 5.15
CA CYS A 10 1.46 -4.95 5.77
C CYS A 10 1.15 -5.63 7.09
N HIS A 11 2.15 -5.96 7.89
CA HIS A 11 1.95 -6.68 9.14
C HIS A 11 0.92 -5.99 10.05
N GLY A 12 1.20 -4.74 10.43
CA GLY A 12 0.42 -4.02 11.46
C GLY A 12 -0.44 -2.87 10.98
N ASN A 13 -0.35 -2.48 9.71
CA ASN A 13 -1.07 -1.33 9.16
C ASN A 13 -0.74 0.00 9.86
N ILE A 14 0.52 0.19 10.23
CA ILE A 14 0.98 1.45 10.83
C ILE A 14 2.19 2.08 10.12
N CYS A 15 2.97 1.33 9.36
CA CYS A 15 4.17 1.85 8.67
C CYS A 15 4.04 1.77 7.15
N ARG A 16 4.33 0.60 6.55
CA ARG A 16 4.45 0.46 5.10
C ARG A 16 3.13 0.63 4.36
N SER A 17 2.07 -0.02 4.82
CA SER A 17 0.79 0.06 4.11
C SER A 17 0.15 1.44 4.21
N THR A 18 0.32 2.13 5.35
CA THR A 18 -0.17 3.50 5.50
C THR A 18 0.63 4.46 4.63
N MET A 19 1.95 4.30 4.58
CA MET A 19 2.79 5.10 3.70
C MET A 19 2.36 4.92 2.24
N ALA A 20 2.16 3.67 1.80
CA ALA A 20 1.73 3.39 0.44
C ALA A 20 0.37 3.99 0.13
N GLU A 21 -0.56 3.92 1.06
CA GLU A 21 -1.88 4.52 0.91
C GLU A 21 -1.78 6.02 0.64
N PHE A 22 -1.03 6.74 1.47
CA PHE A 22 -0.92 8.20 1.33
C PHE A 22 -0.08 8.61 0.12
N VAL A 23 0.98 7.87 -0.18
CA VAL A 23 1.79 8.11 -1.40
C VAL A 23 0.94 7.91 -2.64
N MET A 24 0.16 6.82 -2.70
CA MET A 24 -0.67 6.54 -3.86
C MET A 24 -1.78 7.58 -4.02
N LYS A 25 -2.41 7.99 -2.92
CA LYS A 25 -3.42 9.06 -2.95
C LYS A 25 -2.83 10.36 -3.50
N ASP A 26 -1.61 10.68 -3.11
CA ASP A 26 -0.91 11.88 -3.57
C ASP A 26 -0.63 11.82 -5.08
N LEU A 27 -0.11 10.68 -5.55
CA LEU A 27 0.17 10.48 -6.98
C LEU A 27 -1.10 10.58 -7.83
N VAL A 28 -2.16 9.95 -7.37
CA VAL A 28 -3.46 9.94 -8.06
C VAL A 28 -4.04 11.35 -8.12
N ARG A 29 -3.95 12.10 -7.03
CA ARG A 29 -4.44 13.49 -6.97
C ARG A 29 -3.65 14.37 -7.93
N LYS A 30 -2.33 14.26 -7.96
CA LYS A 30 -1.47 15.05 -8.86
C LYS A 30 -1.71 14.73 -10.32
N ALA A 31 -2.17 13.50 -10.61
CA ALA A 31 -2.54 13.09 -11.96
C ALA A 31 -3.97 13.49 -12.34
N GLY A 32 -4.72 14.11 -11.43
CA GLY A 32 -6.10 14.50 -11.69
C GLY A 32 -7.08 13.32 -11.71
N LEU A 33 -6.74 12.21 -11.03
CA LEU A 33 -7.49 10.97 -11.11
C LEU A 33 -8.17 10.57 -9.79
N SER A 34 -8.31 11.50 -8.84
CA SER A 34 -8.87 11.19 -7.52
C SER A 34 -10.24 10.51 -7.59
N ASP A 35 -11.09 10.94 -8.52
CA ASP A 35 -12.44 10.38 -8.65
C ASP A 35 -12.45 8.96 -9.24
N SER A 36 -11.33 8.52 -9.80
CA SER A 36 -11.21 7.19 -10.42
C SER A 36 -10.60 6.14 -9.49
N PHE A 37 -10.23 6.52 -8.26
CA PHE A 37 -9.55 5.62 -7.33
C PHE A 37 -10.18 5.64 -5.95
N GLN A 38 -10.29 4.44 -5.35
CA GLN A 38 -10.52 4.27 -3.93
C GLN A 38 -9.29 3.55 -3.38
N ILE A 39 -8.59 4.18 -2.42
CA ILE A 39 -7.31 3.69 -1.92
C ILE A 39 -7.38 3.59 -0.41
N ASP A 40 -7.13 2.40 0.11
CA ASP A 40 -7.20 2.13 1.55
C ASP A 40 -6.04 1.23 1.95
N SER A 41 -5.89 0.99 3.24
CA SER A 41 -4.90 0.07 3.78
C SER A 41 -5.46 -0.74 4.94
N ALA A 42 -4.83 -1.89 5.20
CA ALA A 42 -5.25 -2.79 6.28
C ALA A 42 -4.05 -3.60 6.77
N ALA A 43 -4.22 -4.29 7.90
CA ALA A 43 -3.21 -5.13 8.50
C ALA A 43 -3.48 -6.60 8.21
N CYS A 44 -2.42 -7.38 7.97
CA CYS A 44 -2.53 -8.83 7.93
C CYS A 44 -2.74 -9.40 9.34
N ARG A 45 -2.15 -8.78 10.34
CA ARG A 45 -2.15 -9.24 11.74
C ARG A 45 -2.90 -8.26 12.64
N ARG A 46 -3.14 -8.69 13.89
CA ARG A 46 -3.99 -7.94 14.84
C ARG A 46 -3.21 -7.09 15.84
N ASP A 47 -1.89 -7.09 15.75
CA ASP A 47 -0.99 -6.53 16.77
C ASP A 47 -1.24 -5.04 17.08
N GLU A 48 -1.65 -4.28 16.06
CA GLU A 48 -1.75 -2.83 16.15
C GLU A 48 -3.16 -2.30 15.86
N ILE A 49 -4.20 -3.15 15.96
CA ILE A 49 -5.57 -2.72 15.68
C ILE A 49 -5.92 -1.49 16.51
N GLY A 50 -6.46 -0.47 15.85
CA GLY A 50 -6.85 0.80 16.47
C GLY A 50 -5.77 1.86 16.45
N SER A 51 -4.50 1.50 16.15
CA SER A 51 -3.39 2.45 16.16
C SER A 51 -3.38 3.35 14.94
N ASP A 52 -2.93 4.59 15.13
CA ASP A 52 -2.70 5.52 14.03
C ASP A 52 -1.36 5.21 13.35
N THR A 53 -1.10 5.89 12.24
CA THR A 53 0.17 5.78 11.50
C THR A 53 1.35 6.05 12.43
N HIS A 54 2.38 5.23 12.32
CA HIS A 54 3.62 5.35 13.10
C HIS A 54 4.26 6.72 12.87
N TRP A 55 4.84 7.29 13.94
CA TRP A 55 5.40 8.64 13.87
C TRP A 55 6.50 8.78 12.82
N GLY A 56 7.32 7.75 12.61
CA GLY A 56 8.38 7.78 11.59
C GLY A 56 7.83 7.88 10.17
N THR A 57 6.72 7.20 9.90
CA THR A 57 6.03 7.33 8.62
C THR A 57 5.45 8.72 8.46
N LYS A 58 4.82 9.27 9.51
CA LYS A 58 4.29 10.64 9.48
C LYS A 58 5.39 11.66 9.18
N GLU A 59 6.53 11.54 9.86
CA GLU A 59 7.68 12.44 9.65
C GLU A 59 8.18 12.39 8.21
N LYS A 60 8.29 11.17 7.65
CA LYS A 60 8.72 11.02 6.26
C LYS A 60 7.73 11.62 5.28
N LEU A 61 6.44 11.41 5.49
CA LEU A 61 5.41 12.01 4.65
C LEU A 61 5.43 13.54 4.71
N ARG A 62 5.63 14.13 5.92
CA ARG A 62 5.77 15.57 6.08
C ARG A 62 6.98 16.10 5.32
N GLU A 63 8.12 15.42 5.45
CA GLU A 63 9.36 15.78 4.76
C GLU A 63 9.16 15.83 3.25
N MET A 64 8.38 14.88 2.71
CA MET A 64 8.12 14.78 1.28
C MET A 64 6.92 15.60 0.81
N GLY A 65 6.27 16.34 1.72
CA GLY A 65 5.13 17.17 1.36
C GLY A 65 3.87 16.41 1.00
N ILE A 66 3.73 15.18 1.51
CA ILE A 66 2.59 14.32 1.20
C ILE A 66 1.55 14.41 2.33
N PRO A 67 0.31 14.84 2.02
CA PRO A 67 -0.74 14.95 3.04
C PRO A 67 -1.14 13.60 3.61
N PHE A 68 -1.48 13.57 4.88
CA PHE A 68 -2.04 12.39 5.52
C PHE A 68 -3.05 12.83 6.59
N THR A 69 -3.93 11.90 6.97
CA THR A 69 -4.99 12.15 7.94
C THR A 69 -4.91 11.14 9.08
N PRO A 70 -5.47 11.44 10.26
CA PRO A 70 -5.60 10.44 11.31
C PRO A 70 -6.42 9.25 10.82
N ARG A 71 -6.03 8.05 11.24
CA ARG A 71 -6.73 6.81 10.89
C ARG A 71 -6.45 5.74 11.94
N HIS A 72 -7.12 4.61 11.83
CA HIS A 72 -6.98 3.49 12.77
C HIS A 72 -6.63 2.22 12.02
N ALA A 73 -5.62 1.49 12.49
CA ALA A 73 -5.27 0.19 11.92
C ALA A 73 -6.45 -0.76 12.05
N ARG A 74 -6.76 -1.48 10.97
CA ARG A 74 -7.80 -2.52 10.93
C ARG A 74 -7.23 -3.77 10.26
N GLN A 75 -7.76 -4.93 10.63
CA GLN A 75 -7.33 -6.17 10.01
C GLN A 75 -8.10 -6.40 8.70
N ILE A 76 -7.40 -6.91 7.69
CA ILE A 76 -8.01 -7.31 6.42
C ILE A 76 -8.99 -8.46 6.64
N THR A 77 -10.08 -8.49 5.88
CA THR A 77 -11.11 -9.53 5.93
C THR A 77 -11.29 -10.15 4.56
N TYR A 78 -11.96 -11.30 4.52
CA TYR A 78 -12.32 -11.92 3.24
C TYR A 78 -13.24 -11.01 2.41
N GLN A 79 -14.10 -10.23 3.07
CA GLN A 79 -14.97 -9.27 2.39
C GLN A 79 -14.15 -8.22 1.63
N ASP A 80 -12.99 -7.82 2.18
CA ASP A 80 -12.07 -6.93 1.46
C ASP A 80 -11.60 -7.56 0.16
N TYR A 81 -11.30 -8.86 0.17
CA TYR A 81 -10.91 -9.56 -1.04
C TYR A 81 -11.97 -9.48 -2.13
N LEU A 82 -13.23 -9.56 -1.76
CA LEU A 82 -14.33 -9.48 -2.70
C LEU A 82 -14.54 -8.05 -3.22
N ASN A 83 -14.27 -7.05 -2.38
CA ASN A 83 -14.58 -5.65 -2.68
C ASN A 83 -13.48 -4.89 -3.43
N TYR A 84 -12.21 -5.24 -3.22
CA TYR A 84 -11.10 -4.51 -3.84
C TYR A 84 -10.64 -5.20 -5.13
N ASP A 85 -10.12 -4.41 -6.07
CA ASP A 85 -9.62 -4.93 -7.33
C ASP A 85 -8.21 -5.51 -7.19
N LYS A 86 -7.38 -4.88 -6.34
CA LYS A 86 -6.03 -5.32 -6.06
C LYS A 86 -5.72 -5.21 -4.58
N ILE A 87 -5.03 -6.22 -4.07
CA ILE A 87 -4.57 -6.27 -2.68
C ILE A 87 -3.07 -6.44 -2.74
N ILE A 88 -2.34 -5.45 -2.22
CA ILE A 88 -0.92 -5.29 -2.48
C ILE A 88 -0.15 -5.39 -1.16
N GLY A 89 0.69 -6.42 -1.06
CA GLY A 89 1.54 -6.67 0.11
C GLY A 89 2.93 -6.11 -0.07
N MET A 90 3.69 -6.10 1.02
CA MET A 90 5.02 -5.51 1.07
C MET A 90 6.13 -6.56 1.13
N ASP A 91 5.84 -7.74 1.65
CA ASP A 91 6.83 -8.81 1.84
C ASP A 91 6.20 -10.19 1.72
N SER A 92 7.04 -11.23 1.78
CA SER A 92 6.58 -12.61 1.64
C SER A 92 5.67 -13.06 2.78
N GLU A 93 5.87 -12.54 3.99
CA GLU A 93 4.99 -12.84 5.11
C GLU A 93 3.56 -12.35 4.83
N ASN A 94 3.45 -11.11 4.33
CA ASN A 94 2.16 -10.56 3.91
C ASN A 94 1.50 -11.45 2.86
N MET A 95 2.27 -11.90 1.86
CA MET A 95 1.73 -12.73 0.79
C MET A 95 1.29 -14.10 1.30
N HIS A 96 2.01 -14.68 2.26
CA HIS A 96 1.60 -15.91 2.91
C HIS A 96 0.26 -15.75 3.63
N ASP A 97 0.11 -14.67 4.39
CA ASP A 97 -1.14 -14.37 5.09
C ASP A 97 -2.29 -14.19 4.10
N LEU A 98 -2.04 -13.48 2.99
CA LEU A 98 -3.04 -13.26 1.96
C LEU A 98 -3.46 -14.55 1.27
N GLN A 99 -2.52 -15.47 1.01
CA GLN A 99 -2.85 -16.75 0.41
C GLN A 99 -3.83 -17.55 1.27
N ARG A 100 -3.62 -17.54 2.58
CA ARG A 100 -4.54 -18.24 3.50
C ARG A 100 -5.90 -17.55 3.56
N LEU A 101 -5.91 -16.22 3.71
CA LEU A 101 -7.14 -15.45 3.81
C LEU A 101 -8.02 -15.59 2.57
N THR A 102 -7.40 -15.58 1.40
CA THR A 102 -8.10 -15.56 0.12
C THR A 102 -8.33 -16.96 -0.48
N HIS A 103 -7.93 -18.02 0.23
CA HIS A 103 -8.03 -19.39 -0.24
C HIS A 103 -7.27 -19.61 -1.55
N GLY A 104 -6.06 -19.06 -1.64
CA GLY A 104 -5.17 -19.25 -2.79
C GLY A 104 -5.31 -18.18 -3.87
N ASP A 105 -6.01 -17.08 -3.58
CA ASP A 105 -6.18 -15.96 -4.52
C ASP A 105 -6.76 -16.38 -5.89
N PRO A 106 -7.95 -17.01 -5.90
CA PRO A 106 -8.55 -17.48 -7.16
C PRO A 106 -8.85 -16.36 -8.15
N GLU A 107 -9.05 -15.13 -7.68
CA GLU A 107 -9.34 -13.99 -8.54
C GLU A 107 -8.08 -13.24 -9.01
N HIS A 108 -6.89 -13.73 -8.65
CA HIS A 108 -5.59 -13.15 -9.03
C HIS A 108 -5.50 -11.64 -8.70
N LYS A 109 -5.89 -11.27 -7.47
CA LYS A 109 -5.89 -9.88 -7.02
C LYS A 109 -4.66 -9.49 -6.22
N THR A 110 -3.91 -10.46 -5.68
CA THR A 110 -2.80 -10.17 -4.77
C THR A 110 -1.47 -10.04 -5.50
N ALA A 111 -0.62 -9.13 -5.03
CA ALA A 111 0.72 -8.92 -5.60
C ALA A 111 1.61 -8.22 -4.58
N LEU A 112 2.93 -8.34 -4.77
CA LEU A 112 3.91 -7.51 -4.06
C LEU A 112 4.02 -6.16 -4.76
N LEU A 113 4.17 -5.09 -3.98
CA LEU A 113 4.22 -3.74 -4.53
C LEU A 113 5.34 -3.59 -5.58
N LEU A 114 6.55 -4.06 -5.28
CA LEU A 114 7.69 -3.88 -6.17
C LEU A 114 7.63 -4.75 -7.43
N ASP A 115 6.73 -5.74 -7.49
CA ASP A 115 6.51 -6.49 -8.73
C ASP A 115 6.07 -5.57 -9.87
N PHE A 116 5.29 -4.52 -9.55
CA PHE A 116 4.86 -3.56 -10.57
C PHE A 116 6.01 -2.77 -11.16
N ALA A 117 7.11 -2.63 -10.42
CA ALA A 117 8.32 -1.97 -10.89
C ALA A 117 9.32 -2.95 -11.53
N GLY A 118 8.94 -4.22 -11.70
CA GLY A 118 9.80 -5.25 -12.26
C GLY A 118 10.88 -5.73 -11.30
N GLU A 119 10.74 -5.47 -10.01
CA GLU A 119 11.73 -5.84 -9.00
C GLU A 119 11.12 -6.90 -8.07
N HIS A 120 11.59 -8.12 -8.16
CA HIS A 120 11.07 -9.24 -7.37
C HIS A 120 11.72 -9.28 -5.99
N ARG A 121 11.43 -8.27 -5.17
CA ARG A 121 11.95 -8.17 -3.81
C ARG A 121 10.95 -7.47 -2.88
N GLU A 122 11.22 -7.55 -1.60
CA GLU A 122 10.37 -7.00 -0.56
C GLU A 122 10.67 -5.52 -0.30
N VAL A 123 9.66 -4.80 0.22
CA VAL A 123 9.87 -3.49 0.82
C VAL A 123 10.29 -3.71 2.26
N ALA A 124 11.46 -3.22 2.64
CA ALA A 124 11.99 -3.41 4.00
C ALA A 124 11.08 -2.76 5.04
N ASP A 125 10.92 -3.45 6.18
CA ASP A 125 10.10 -2.95 7.27
C ASP A 125 10.91 -1.96 8.13
N PRO A 126 10.53 -0.68 8.16
CA PRO A 126 11.28 0.33 8.89
C PRO A 126 11.19 0.15 10.41
N TRP A 127 10.25 -0.64 10.89
CA TRP A 127 10.20 -1.04 12.30
C TRP A 127 11.50 -1.73 12.73
N TYR A 128 12.07 -2.55 11.82
CA TYR A 128 13.31 -3.28 12.11
C TYR A 128 14.55 -2.55 11.64
N THR A 129 14.51 -1.88 10.48
CA THR A 129 15.67 -1.21 9.91
C THR A 129 15.90 0.18 10.48
N GLY A 130 14.82 0.85 10.92
CA GLY A 130 14.87 2.26 11.27
C GLY A 130 15.06 3.19 10.09
N ASN A 131 15.05 2.66 8.86
CA ASN A 131 15.36 3.43 7.65
C ASN A 131 14.10 3.75 6.85
N PHE A 132 13.45 4.85 7.22
CA PHE A 132 12.23 5.31 6.54
C PHE A 132 12.51 5.88 5.16
N ASP A 133 13.73 6.32 4.88
CA ASP A 133 14.11 6.83 3.56
C ASP A 133 14.10 5.72 2.51
N GLU A 134 14.71 4.59 2.84
CA GLU A 134 14.73 3.42 1.96
C GLU A 134 13.33 2.90 1.70
N THR A 135 12.53 2.79 2.76
CA THR A 135 11.15 2.34 2.65
C THR A 135 10.33 3.27 1.77
N PHE A 136 10.49 4.59 1.95
CA PHE A 136 9.78 5.57 1.14
C PHE A 136 10.17 5.46 -0.34
N ASP A 137 11.47 5.35 -0.63
CA ASP A 137 11.93 5.27 -2.01
C ASP A 137 11.32 4.05 -2.73
N ASP A 138 11.30 2.91 -2.06
CA ASP A 138 10.72 1.68 -2.60
C ASP A 138 9.20 1.81 -2.80
N ILE A 139 8.51 2.36 -1.81
CA ILE A 139 7.04 2.53 -1.89
C ILE A 139 6.70 3.52 -3.00
N HIS A 140 7.42 4.62 -3.10
CA HIS A 140 7.18 5.63 -4.13
C HIS A 140 7.38 5.03 -5.52
N LYS A 141 8.48 4.28 -5.71
CA LYS A 141 8.77 3.59 -6.97
C LYS A 141 7.64 2.60 -7.32
N GLY A 142 7.25 1.77 -6.36
CA GLY A 142 6.20 0.77 -6.59
C GLY A 142 4.85 1.40 -6.89
N CYS A 143 4.48 2.45 -6.18
CA CYS A 143 3.21 3.15 -6.40
C CYS A 143 3.16 3.84 -7.77
N LYS A 144 4.27 4.45 -8.21
CA LYS A 144 4.35 5.05 -9.55
C LYS A 144 4.15 3.98 -10.62
N ALA A 145 4.84 2.85 -10.47
CA ALA A 145 4.71 1.73 -11.41
C ALA A 145 3.30 1.16 -11.43
N LEU A 146 2.67 1.04 -10.26
CA LEU A 146 1.30 0.57 -10.14
C LEU A 146 0.34 1.51 -10.87
N LEU A 147 0.46 2.82 -10.66
CA LEU A 147 -0.38 3.79 -11.33
C LEU A 147 -0.23 3.70 -12.84
N GLN A 148 1.01 3.59 -13.33
CA GLN A 148 1.28 3.43 -14.74
C GLN A 148 0.65 2.15 -15.31
N SER A 149 0.75 1.03 -14.57
CA SER A 149 0.20 -0.25 -15.03
C SER A 149 -1.32 -0.21 -15.16
N LEU A 150 -2.00 0.56 -14.28
CA LEU A 150 -3.45 0.65 -14.27
C LEU A 150 -3.99 1.64 -15.28
N THR A 151 -3.29 2.74 -15.53
CA THR A 151 -3.80 3.85 -16.32
C THR A 151 -3.05 4.08 -17.64
N GLY A 152 -1.84 3.55 -17.77
CA GLY A 152 -0.96 3.84 -18.89
C GLY A 152 -0.31 5.23 -18.82
N ILE A 153 -0.58 6.00 -17.77
CA ILE A 153 -0.04 7.34 -17.60
C ILE A 153 1.28 7.28 -16.85
N LYS A 154 2.36 7.79 -17.50
CA LYS A 154 3.68 7.83 -16.89
C LYS A 154 3.80 9.07 -16.00
N GLN A 155 4.20 8.86 -14.74
CA GLN A 155 4.38 9.95 -13.80
C GLN A 155 5.70 10.67 -14.06
N LYS A 156 5.70 11.99 -13.94
CA LYS A 156 6.93 12.77 -13.95
C LYS A 156 7.62 12.60 -12.59
N SER A 157 8.91 12.41 -12.62
CA SER A 157 9.72 12.28 -11.39
C SER A 157 9.94 13.63 -10.74
#